data_3d3239755fe07275e9adfc38bd07ccf9
#
_entry.id   3d3239755fe07275e9adfc38bd07ccf9
#
_cell.length_a   1.000
_cell.length_b   1.000
_cell.length_c   1.000
_cell.angle_alpha   90.00
_cell.angle_beta   90.00
_cell.angle_gamma   90.00
#
_symmetry.space_group_name_H-M   'P 1'
#
loop_
_entity.id
_entity.type
_entity.pdbx_description
1 polymer ?
#
loop_
_entity_poly.entity_id
_entity_poly.type
_entity_poly.pdbx_seq_one_letter_code
_entity_poly.pdbx_strand_id
1 'polypeptide(L)'
;VDIFDIMAMVDLISFNNNTSCAYEASDISMDGVVNVFDIIMLVQNILGGNQQQAIQFLKDILDSATFSNLFPQLSAYPNPSNNNVNINGYGEIIIYDIRGRLIEKLNIDGVYNWNTKNLSSGIYRIINGKENISVTLIK
;
A
#
# COMPACT_ATOMS: atom_id res chain seq x y z
N VAL A 1 10.10 21.36 7.50
CA VAL A 1 9.67 20.20 6.67
C VAL A 1 8.85 20.72 5.50
N ASP A 2 9.28 20.43 4.30
CA ASP A 2 8.63 20.88 3.06
C ASP A 2 8.72 19.82 1.95
N ILE A 3 8.32 20.18 0.72
CA ILE A 3 8.31 19.26 -0.42
C ILE A 3 9.71 18.75 -0.79
N PHE A 4 10.77 19.53 -0.49
CA PHE A 4 12.14 19.09 -0.77
C PHE A 4 12.57 17.94 0.14
N ASP A 5 12.07 17.90 1.37
CA ASP A 5 12.30 16.77 2.29
C ASP A 5 11.65 15.50 1.76
N ILE A 6 10.45 15.61 1.18
CA ILE A 6 9.77 14.48 0.52
C ILE A 6 10.59 13.96 -0.65
N MET A 7 11.08 14.85 -1.51
CA MET A 7 11.89 14.46 -2.67
C MET A 7 13.21 13.82 -2.26
N ALA A 8 13.86 14.33 -1.21
CA ALA A 8 15.07 13.72 -0.66
C ALA A 8 14.81 12.30 -0.11
N MET A 9 13.68 12.06 0.54
CA MET A 9 13.28 10.72 1.00
C MET A 9 13.00 9.77 -0.16
N VAL A 10 12.34 10.25 -1.22
CA VAL A 10 12.10 9.48 -2.45
C VAL A 10 13.43 9.03 -3.07
N ASP A 11 14.41 9.93 -3.14
CA ASP A 11 15.74 9.62 -3.65
C ASP A 11 16.47 8.60 -2.76
N LEU A 12 16.40 8.74 -1.44
CA LEU A 12 16.98 7.78 -0.49
C LEU A 12 16.44 6.36 -0.69
N ILE A 13 15.13 6.22 -0.86
CA ILE A 13 14.47 4.93 -1.06
C ILE A 13 14.82 4.37 -2.44
N SER A 14 14.75 5.21 -3.49
CA SER A 14 14.97 4.78 -4.87
C SER A 14 16.41 4.33 -5.15
N PHE A 15 17.41 4.96 -4.50
CA PHE A 15 18.83 4.66 -4.69
C PHE A 15 19.45 3.80 -3.59
N ASN A 16 18.65 3.34 -2.61
CA ASN A 16 19.07 2.45 -1.51
C ASN A 16 20.31 2.95 -0.75
N ASN A 17 20.37 4.24 -0.46
CA ASN A 17 21.49 4.92 0.20
C ASN A 17 21.38 4.83 1.74
N ASN A 18 21.65 3.67 2.31
CA ASN A 18 21.43 3.35 3.73
C ASN A 18 22.52 3.85 4.70
N THR A 19 23.48 4.69 4.28
CA THR A 19 24.70 4.96 5.05
C THR A 19 24.86 6.41 5.55
N SER A 20 23.83 7.23 5.51
CA SER A 20 23.94 8.64 5.93
C SER A 20 23.11 8.95 7.16
N CYS A 21 23.52 9.97 7.95
CA CYS A 21 22.71 10.56 9.02
C CYS A 21 21.31 10.98 8.55
N ALA A 22 21.17 11.23 7.24
CA ALA A 22 19.87 11.51 6.61
C ALA A 22 18.93 10.29 6.64
N TYR A 23 19.46 9.07 6.61
CA TYR A 23 18.65 7.86 6.69
C TYR A 23 17.94 7.74 8.05
N GLU A 24 18.68 7.89 9.16
CA GLU A 24 18.09 7.83 10.50
C GLU A 24 17.08 8.96 10.74
N ALA A 25 17.33 10.16 10.19
CA ALA A 25 16.41 11.29 10.28
C ALA A 25 15.15 11.13 9.43
N SER A 26 15.18 10.23 8.45
CA SER A 26 14.07 9.95 7.53
C SER A 26 13.16 8.81 8.01
N ASP A 27 13.57 8.03 9.00
CA ASP A 27 12.74 7.01 9.66
C ASP A 27 11.76 7.68 10.63
N ILE A 28 10.64 8.15 10.08
CA ILE A 28 9.61 8.87 10.84
C ILE A 28 8.74 7.89 11.63
N SER A 29 8.59 6.68 11.13
CA SER A 29 7.85 5.59 11.78
C SER A 29 8.60 4.98 12.97
N MET A 30 9.94 5.18 13.04
CA MET A 30 10.85 4.59 14.01
C MET A 30 10.85 3.05 14.00
N ASP A 31 10.64 2.45 12.84
CA ASP A 31 10.67 0.99 12.66
C ASP A 31 12.04 0.45 12.23
N GLY A 32 13.01 1.35 12.01
CA GLY A 32 14.39 1.04 11.59
C GLY A 32 14.57 0.92 10.09
N VAL A 33 13.53 1.16 9.29
CA VAL A 33 13.56 1.03 7.82
C VAL A 33 12.93 2.23 7.15
N VAL A 34 13.73 3.02 6.44
CA VAL A 34 13.17 4.13 5.62
C VAL A 34 12.50 3.55 4.38
N ASN A 35 11.19 3.71 4.29
CA ASN A 35 10.37 3.21 3.20
C ASN A 35 9.24 4.19 2.84
N VAL A 36 8.35 3.78 1.95
CA VAL A 36 7.23 4.64 1.51
C VAL A 36 6.28 5.03 2.64
N PHE A 37 6.21 4.25 3.70
CA PHE A 37 5.36 4.56 4.84
C PHE A 37 5.83 5.83 5.58
N ASP A 38 7.15 6.03 5.69
CA ASP A 38 7.73 7.26 6.26
C ASP A 38 7.36 8.48 5.43
N ILE A 39 7.38 8.36 4.09
CA ILE A 39 6.93 9.43 3.19
C ILE A 39 5.45 9.76 3.43
N ILE A 40 4.60 8.74 3.55
CA ILE A 40 3.17 8.95 3.83
C ILE A 40 2.99 9.66 5.16
N MET A 41 3.69 9.23 6.21
CA MET A 41 3.63 9.85 7.54
C MET A 41 4.10 11.31 7.49
N LEU A 42 5.19 11.60 6.76
CA LEU A 42 5.68 12.94 6.56
C LEU A 42 4.63 13.84 5.91
N VAL A 43 4.03 13.37 4.81
CA VAL A 43 2.98 14.11 4.09
C VAL A 43 1.73 14.30 4.95
N GLN A 44 1.34 13.30 5.74
CA GLN A 44 0.23 13.44 6.70
C GLN A 44 0.51 14.55 7.71
N ASN A 45 1.75 14.62 8.24
CA ASN A 45 2.15 15.66 9.18
C ASN A 45 2.11 17.06 8.55
N ILE A 46 2.55 17.19 7.28
CA ILE A 46 2.55 18.46 6.56
C ILE A 46 1.12 18.94 6.26
N LEU A 47 0.28 18.05 5.77
CA LEU A 47 -1.07 18.39 5.31
C LEU A 47 -2.12 18.36 6.43
N GLY A 48 -1.78 17.80 7.60
CA GLY A 48 -2.76 17.55 8.66
C GLY A 48 -3.88 16.58 8.24
N GLY A 49 -3.61 15.75 7.22
CA GLY A 49 -4.56 14.89 6.54
C GLY A 49 -4.49 13.42 6.98
N ASN A 50 -5.31 12.61 6.33
CA ASN A 50 -5.28 11.15 6.48
C ASN A 50 -4.39 10.50 5.39
N GLN A 51 -4.16 9.19 5.52
CA GLN A 51 -3.33 8.42 4.60
C GLN A 51 -3.77 8.55 3.13
N GLN A 52 -5.07 8.58 2.84
CA GLN A 52 -5.57 8.70 1.47
C GLN A 52 -5.24 10.06 0.85
N GLN A 53 -5.31 11.13 1.64
CA GLN A 53 -4.91 12.48 1.18
C GLN A 53 -3.41 12.55 0.93
N ALA A 54 -2.60 11.94 1.78
CA ALA A 54 -1.15 11.86 1.60
C ALA A 54 -0.77 11.10 0.31
N ILE A 55 -1.38 9.94 0.07
CA ILE A 55 -1.16 9.15 -1.16
C ILE A 55 -1.61 9.94 -2.40
N GLN A 56 -2.75 10.62 -2.34
CA GLN A 56 -3.21 11.43 -3.47
C GLN A 56 -2.24 12.60 -3.76
N PHE A 57 -1.77 13.27 -2.73
CA PHE A 57 -0.75 14.33 -2.88
C PHE A 57 0.53 13.80 -3.54
N LEU A 58 1.02 12.63 -3.11
CA LEU A 58 2.21 12.02 -3.71
C LEU A 58 1.98 11.64 -5.19
N LYS A 59 0.78 11.19 -5.56
CA LYS A 59 0.42 10.96 -6.97
C LYS A 59 0.48 12.23 -7.82
N ASP A 60 0.18 13.36 -7.24
CA ASP A 60 0.13 14.64 -7.96
C ASP A 60 1.53 15.24 -8.18
N ILE A 61 2.47 14.96 -7.27
CA ILE A 61 3.84 15.53 -7.32
C ILE A 61 4.89 14.61 -7.95
N LEU A 62 4.69 13.29 -7.89
CA LEU A 62 5.61 12.31 -8.46
C LEU A 62 5.20 11.93 -9.89
N ASP A 63 6.20 11.66 -10.76
CA ASP A 63 5.90 11.04 -12.04
C ASP A 63 5.36 9.62 -11.87
N SER A 64 4.63 9.13 -12.90
CA SER A 64 3.95 7.83 -12.83
C SER A 64 4.88 6.65 -12.59
N ALA A 65 6.12 6.70 -13.07
CA ALA A 65 7.10 5.63 -12.90
C ALA A 65 7.62 5.59 -11.46
N THR A 66 8.00 6.75 -10.93
CA THR A 66 8.46 6.89 -9.54
C THR A 66 7.36 6.51 -8.57
N PHE A 67 6.14 6.99 -8.79
CA PHE A 67 5.00 6.64 -7.95
C PHE A 67 4.73 5.12 -7.95
N SER A 68 4.73 4.47 -9.12
CA SER A 68 4.50 3.02 -9.24
C SER A 68 5.61 2.17 -8.62
N ASN A 69 6.85 2.69 -8.56
CA ASN A 69 7.95 2.02 -7.88
C ASN A 69 7.81 2.07 -6.36
N LEU A 70 7.33 3.19 -5.82
CA LEU A 70 7.10 3.38 -4.39
C LEU A 70 5.82 2.68 -3.90
N PHE A 71 4.78 2.72 -4.75
CA PHE A 71 3.45 2.17 -4.44
C PHE A 71 3.10 1.06 -5.43
N PRO A 72 3.52 -0.18 -5.17
CA PRO A 72 3.15 -1.31 -6.00
C PRO A 72 1.63 -1.38 -6.18
N GLN A 73 1.19 -1.60 -7.42
CA GLN A 73 -0.22 -1.70 -7.74
C GLN A 73 -0.88 -2.85 -6.99
N LEU A 74 -2.18 -2.69 -6.71
CA LEU A 74 -2.97 -3.73 -6.10
C LEU A 74 -2.86 -5.04 -6.86
N SER A 75 -2.39 -6.07 -6.20
CA SER A 75 -2.27 -7.41 -6.77
C SER A 75 -2.63 -8.48 -5.74
N ALA A 76 -3.02 -9.65 -6.22
CA ALA A 76 -3.35 -10.77 -5.36
C ALA A 76 -2.92 -12.09 -6.00
N TYR A 77 -2.23 -12.92 -5.21
CA TYR A 77 -1.73 -14.23 -5.64
C TYR A 77 -1.69 -15.24 -4.49
N PRO A 78 -1.80 -16.54 -4.76
CA PRO A 78 -2.18 -17.13 -6.04
C PRO A 78 -3.63 -16.81 -6.42
N ASN A 79 -3.92 -16.78 -7.72
CA ASN A 79 -5.27 -16.62 -8.24
C ASN A 79 -5.42 -17.54 -9.47
N PRO A 80 -6.20 -18.61 -9.41
CA PRO A 80 -7.07 -19.04 -8.30
C PRO A 80 -6.34 -19.49 -7.03
N SER A 81 -7.04 -19.50 -5.90
CA SER A 81 -6.54 -19.95 -4.61
C SER A 81 -7.49 -20.90 -3.89
N ASN A 82 -6.95 -21.76 -3.02
CA ASN A 82 -7.76 -22.68 -2.20
C ASN A 82 -7.73 -22.36 -0.70
N ASN A 83 -6.71 -21.70 -0.18
CA ASN A 83 -6.55 -21.45 1.26
C ASN A 83 -6.19 -20.02 1.63
N ASN A 84 -5.15 -19.48 1.04
CA ASN A 84 -4.64 -18.14 1.36
C ASN A 84 -4.35 -17.35 0.08
N VAL A 85 -4.54 -16.06 0.15
CA VAL A 85 -4.21 -15.12 -0.92
C VAL A 85 -3.33 -14.03 -0.33
N ASN A 86 -2.18 -13.79 -0.92
CA ASN A 86 -1.35 -12.63 -0.60
C ASN A 86 -1.88 -11.44 -1.41
N ILE A 87 -2.37 -10.45 -0.71
CA ILE A 87 -2.81 -9.17 -1.29
C ILE A 87 -1.69 -8.18 -1.10
N ASN A 88 -1.17 -7.62 -2.18
CA ASN A 88 -0.16 -6.57 -2.15
C ASN A 88 -0.80 -5.23 -2.49
N GLY A 89 -0.52 -4.21 -1.69
CA GLY A 89 -1.06 -2.87 -1.88
C GLY A 89 -0.82 -1.99 -0.66
N TYR A 90 -1.31 -0.76 -0.70
CA TYR A 90 -1.19 0.21 0.38
C TYR A 90 -2.49 0.92 0.64
N GLY A 91 -2.81 1.13 1.92
CA GLY A 91 -3.99 1.84 2.37
C GLY A 91 -5.20 0.95 2.60
N GLU A 92 -6.39 1.52 2.53
CA GLU A 92 -7.63 0.82 2.81
C GLU A 92 -7.98 -0.17 1.71
N ILE A 93 -8.13 -1.43 2.10
CA ILE A 93 -8.59 -2.54 1.26
C ILE A 93 -9.99 -2.94 1.70
N ILE A 94 -10.87 -3.10 0.74
CA ILE A 94 -12.23 -3.59 0.97
C ILE A 94 -12.47 -4.82 0.11
N ILE A 95 -12.90 -5.92 0.73
CA ILE A 95 -13.14 -7.19 0.07
C ILE A 95 -14.65 -7.49 0.08
N TYR A 96 -15.21 -7.74 -1.11
CA TYR A 96 -16.61 -8.11 -1.32
C TYR A 96 -16.74 -9.48 -1.98
N ASP A 97 -17.82 -10.17 -1.70
CA ASP A 97 -18.24 -11.30 -2.54
C ASP A 97 -18.96 -10.83 -3.82
N ILE A 98 -19.27 -11.77 -4.72
CA ILE A 98 -19.96 -11.47 -5.98
C ILE A 98 -21.36 -10.86 -5.78
N ARG A 99 -21.95 -11.01 -4.60
CA ARG A 99 -23.26 -10.45 -4.24
C ARG A 99 -23.16 -9.06 -3.65
N GLY A 100 -21.94 -8.52 -3.55
CA GLY A 100 -21.66 -7.21 -2.95
C GLY A 100 -21.68 -7.20 -1.42
N ARG A 101 -21.65 -8.37 -0.75
CA ARG A 101 -21.55 -8.42 0.70
C ARG A 101 -20.12 -8.13 1.11
N LEU A 102 -19.94 -7.23 2.07
CA LEU A 102 -18.67 -6.95 2.69
C LEU A 102 -18.14 -8.22 3.40
N ILE A 103 -16.97 -8.65 3.03
CA ILE A 103 -16.26 -9.77 3.65
C ILE A 103 -15.25 -9.25 4.66
N GLU A 104 -14.42 -8.29 4.26
CA GLU A 104 -13.39 -7.73 5.13
C GLU A 104 -13.07 -6.30 4.71
N LYS A 105 -12.67 -5.49 5.68
CA LYS A 105 -12.18 -4.12 5.47
C LYS A 105 -11.00 -3.88 6.41
N LEU A 106 -9.85 -3.49 5.86
CA LEU A 106 -8.62 -3.33 6.61
C LEU A 106 -7.68 -2.34 5.90
N ASN A 107 -6.70 -1.83 6.63
CA ASN A 107 -5.58 -1.11 6.06
C ASN A 107 -4.39 -2.05 5.93
N ILE A 108 -3.69 -2.00 4.80
CA ILE A 108 -2.47 -2.76 4.57
C ILE A 108 -1.32 -1.84 4.19
N ASP A 109 -0.12 -2.31 4.54
CA ASP A 109 1.15 -1.67 4.21
C ASP A 109 2.08 -2.74 3.61
N GLY A 110 1.96 -2.93 2.30
CA GLY A 110 2.66 -3.97 1.57
C GLY A 110 1.84 -5.26 1.39
N VAL A 111 2.28 -6.38 1.92
CA VAL A 111 1.66 -7.69 1.70
C VAL A 111 0.81 -8.13 2.89
N TYR A 112 -0.47 -8.37 2.63
CA TYR A 112 -1.40 -8.97 3.58
C TYR A 112 -1.75 -10.40 3.18
N ASN A 113 -1.60 -11.35 4.11
CA ASN A 113 -1.97 -12.73 3.89
C ASN A 113 -3.45 -12.96 4.28
N TRP A 114 -4.32 -12.94 3.30
CA TRP A 114 -5.75 -13.14 3.47
C TRP A 114 -6.08 -14.63 3.61
N ASN A 115 -6.54 -15.02 4.80
CA ASN A 115 -6.94 -16.39 5.08
C ASN A 115 -8.36 -16.65 4.57
N THR A 116 -8.48 -17.46 3.55
CA THR A 116 -9.75 -17.76 2.87
C THR A 116 -10.34 -19.10 3.24
N LYS A 117 -9.80 -19.83 4.24
CA LYS A 117 -10.19 -21.21 4.57
C LYS A 117 -11.69 -21.36 4.85
N ASN A 118 -12.29 -20.37 5.51
CA ASN A 118 -13.70 -20.38 5.91
C ASN A 118 -14.64 -19.74 4.88
N LEU A 119 -14.12 -19.32 3.73
CA LEU A 119 -14.89 -18.72 2.66
C LEU A 119 -15.30 -19.79 1.63
N SER A 120 -16.45 -19.62 1.01
CA SER A 120 -16.93 -20.50 -0.06
C SER A 120 -16.14 -20.30 -1.35
N SER A 121 -16.14 -21.33 -2.22
CA SER A 121 -15.69 -21.16 -3.60
C SER A 121 -16.50 -20.07 -4.29
N GLY A 122 -15.82 -19.26 -5.08
CA GLY A 122 -16.45 -18.15 -5.80
C GLY A 122 -15.48 -17.04 -6.15
N ILE A 123 -16.02 -15.96 -6.69
CA ILE A 123 -15.26 -14.77 -7.06
C ILE A 123 -15.43 -13.73 -5.96
N TYR A 124 -14.31 -13.14 -5.57
CA TYR A 124 -14.23 -12.05 -4.59
C TYR A 124 -13.58 -10.84 -5.25
N ARG A 125 -14.08 -9.66 -4.94
CA ARG A 125 -13.53 -8.39 -5.42
C ARG A 125 -12.77 -7.71 -4.31
N ILE A 126 -11.56 -7.31 -4.60
CA ILE A 126 -10.69 -6.54 -3.72
C ILE A 126 -10.58 -5.14 -4.30
N ILE A 127 -10.91 -4.15 -3.51
CA ILE A 127 -10.94 -2.74 -3.92
C ILE A 127 -9.96 -1.96 -3.05
N ASN A 128 -9.13 -1.15 -3.70
CA ASN A 128 -8.26 -0.17 -3.08
C ASN A 128 -8.45 1.18 -3.81
N GLY A 129 -9.23 2.07 -3.24
CA GLY A 129 -9.55 3.35 -3.88
C GLY A 129 -10.20 3.16 -5.26
N LYS A 130 -9.46 3.51 -6.33
CA LYS A 130 -9.91 3.33 -7.73
C LYS A 130 -9.50 2.00 -8.34
N GLU A 131 -8.57 1.29 -7.73
CA GLU A 131 -8.09 0.00 -8.21
C GLU A 131 -9.03 -1.11 -7.74
N ASN A 132 -9.27 -2.07 -8.60
CA ASN A 132 -10.02 -3.27 -8.23
C ASN A 132 -9.47 -4.49 -8.96
N ILE A 133 -9.41 -5.61 -8.25
CA ILE A 133 -9.02 -6.91 -8.80
C ILE A 133 -10.03 -7.96 -8.36
N SER A 134 -10.10 -9.05 -9.11
CA SER A 134 -10.93 -10.20 -8.78
C SER A 134 -10.07 -11.40 -8.42
N VAL A 135 -10.42 -12.10 -7.36
CA VAL A 135 -9.78 -13.34 -6.91
C VAL A 135 -10.78 -14.47 -6.96
N THR A 136 -10.39 -15.60 -7.53
CA THR A 136 -11.19 -16.80 -7.59
C THR A 136 -10.75 -17.78 -6.49
N LEU A 137 -11.68 -18.16 -5.62
CA LEU A 137 -11.45 -19.21 -4.63
C LEU A 137 -12.02 -20.54 -5.14
N ILE A 138 -11.23 -21.59 -5.02
CA ILE A 138 -11.58 -22.97 -5.39
C ILE A 138 -11.41 -23.84 -4.13
N LYS A 139 -12.45 -24.57 -3.74
CA LYS A 139 -12.44 -25.50 -2.59
C LYS A 139 -12.65 -26.92 -3.07
#